data_2f98a1c4b44397b6e542c31216249cf0
#
_entry.id   2f98a1c4b44397b6e542c31216249cf0
#
_cell.length_a   1.000
_cell.length_b   1.000
_cell.length_c   1.000
_cell.angle_alpha   90.00
_cell.angle_beta   90.00
_cell.angle_gamma   90.00
#
_symmetry.space_group_name_H-M   'P 1'
#
loop_
_entity.id
_entity.type
_entity.pdbx_description
1 polymer ?
#
loop_
_entity_poly.entity_id
_entity_poly.type
_entity_poly.pdbx_seq_one_letter_code
_entity_poly.pdbx_strand_id
1 'polypeptide(L)'
;MDFFSATTFGFMAPKGFTKNPESLDSLRRMFAGTGSDTLLLPVAALQDHAYSTKIDWTTDDVMSEEDVRACVAVARELGKKVILKAMVNCRDGYWRAYINFFDTYVPCEPQWEDWFKSYTDFNVYLARIAQDVGAELYCAGCEMVGTDRKADLWRGLIAEVRKVYSGLVTYNCDKYQEHNVTWWDCLDVISSSGYYPINDLDNQFARIHAVAEKFQKPFLFMECGCPCRQGSEFIPNDWTHGGDLDIDVQTRWYRAFLEALDENPWIQGVGWWDWSANLYPADKAMENSGYGVYAKPAEKLLLDWNRKHGRA
;
A
#
# COMPACT_ATOMS: atom_id res chain seq x y z
N MET A 1 4.16 -19.17 1.57
CA MET A 1 4.63 -17.81 1.92
C MET A 1 4.22 -17.55 3.36
N ASP A 2 5.11 -16.96 4.17
CA ASP A 2 4.74 -16.55 5.53
C ASP A 2 3.77 -15.37 5.48
N PHE A 3 2.91 -15.26 6.48
CA PHE A 3 1.96 -14.18 6.58
C PHE A 3 2.67 -12.84 6.80
N PHE A 4 2.22 -11.77 6.14
CA PHE A 4 2.66 -10.40 6.36
C PHE A 4 1.60 -9.64 7.16
N SER A 5 1.89 -9.29 8.42
CA SER A 5 1.11 -8.31 9.18
C SER A 5 1.80 -6.96 9.09
N ALA A 6 1.46 -6.20 8.07
CA ALA A 6 2.14 -4.95 7.74
C ALA A 6 1.36 -3.72 8.21
N THR A 7 2.07 -2.65 8.50
CA THR A 7 1.48 -1.31 8.64
C THR A 7 2.22 -0.34 7.73
N THR A 8 1.46 0.45 6.98
CA THR A 8 1.98 1.49 6.10
C THR A 8 2.52 2.64 6.92
N PHE A 9 3.77 3.03 6.66
CA PHE A 9 4.45 4.10 7.39
C PHE A 9 4.84 5.25 6.48
N GLY A 10 4.56 6.48 6.90
CA GLY A 10 5.12 7.69 6.30
C GLY A 10 4.69 7.97 4.87
N PHE A 11 3.45 7.65 4.50
CA PHE A 11 2.93 7.95 3.16
C PHE A 11 3.09 9.44 2.82
N MET A 12 3.58 9.73 1.61
CA MET A 12 3.89 11.08 1.10
C MET A 12 4.90 11.88 1.94
N ALA A 13 5.74 11.23 2.75
CA ALA A 13 6.80 11.93 3.46
C ALA A 13 7.83 12.49 2.46
N PRO A 14 8.22 13.78 2.57
CA PRO A 14 9.23 14.37 1.72
C PRO A 14 10.64 13.91 2.09
N LYS A 15 11.59 14.20 1.24
CA LYS A 15 13.01 13.91 1.43
C LYS A 15 13.53 14.42 2.77
N GLY A 16 14.25 13.57 3.46
CA GLY A 16 14.87 13.88 4.76
C GLY A 16 13.92 13.76 5.94
N PHE A 17 12.61 13.54 5.70
CA PHE A 17 11.62 13.57 6.77
C PHE A 17 11.61 12.26 7.57
N THR A 18 11.58 11.11 6.93
CA THR A 18 11.45 9.82 7.64
C THR A 18 12.74 9.34 8.28
N LYS A 19 13.90 9.90 7.90
CA LYS A 19 15.19 9.61 8.56
C LYS A 19 15.48 10.46 9.80
N ASN A 20 14.63 11.45 10.11
CA ASN A 20 14.82 12.24 11.33
C ASN A 20 14.50 11.40 12.59
N PRO A 21 15.09 11.71 13.77
CA PRO A 21 14.91 10.92 14.98
C PRO A 21 13.46 10.75 15.41
N GLU A 22 12.64 11.80 15.30
CA GLU A 22 11.23 11.78 15.71
C GLU A 22 10.41 10.82 14.84
N SER A 23 10.65 10.82 13.53
CA SER A 23 9.99 9.89 12.62
C SER A 23 10.43 8.44 12.87
N LEU A 24 11.72 8.20 13.15
CA LEU A 24 12.21 6.86 13.47
C LEU A 24 11.67 6.37 14.82
N ASP A 25 11.45 7.26 15.78
CA ASP A 25 10.77 6.92 17.05
C ASP A 25 9.28 6.63 16.81
N SER A 26 8.61 7.37 15.90
CA SER A 26 7.26 7.05 15.47
C SER A 26 7.19 5.64 14.85
N LEU A 27 8.18 5.26 14.02
CA LEU A 27 8.25 3.92 13.42
C LEU A 27 8.40 2.82 14.50
N ARG A 28 9.26 3.02 15.50
CA ARG A 28 9.37 2.11 16.65
C ARG A 28 8.05 1.99 17.41
N ARG A 29 7.38 3.12 17.62
CA ARG A 29 6.07 3.17 18.29
C ARG A 29 4.99 2.45 17.48
N MET A 30 5.04 2.52 16.14
CA MET A 30 4.15 1.77 15.26
C MET A 30 4.23 0.26 15.54
N PHE A 31 5.43 -0.31 15.52
CA PHE A 31 5.62 -1.73 15.78
C PHE A 31 5.18 -2.14 17.19
N ALA A 32 5.53 -1.34 18.19
CA ALA A 32 5.14 -1.61 19.57
C ALA A 32 3.63 -1.53 19.79
N GLY A 33 2.95 -0.59 19.11
CA GLY A 33 1.53 -0.33 19.28
C GLY A 33 0.61 -1.23 18.47
N THR A 34 0.99 -1.58 17.26
CA THR A 34 0.19 -2.44 16.38
C THR A 34 0.55 -3.90 16.48
N GLY A 35 1.76 -4.23 16.95
CA GLY A 35 2.30 -5.59 16.93
C GLY A 35 2.57 -6.11 15.52
N SER A 36 2.62 -5.26 14.50
CA SER A 36 2.95 -5.64 13.13
C SER A 36 4.34 -6.28 13.05
N ASP A 37 4.49 -7.27 12.19
CA ASP A 37 5.78 -7.94 11.94
C ASP A 37 6.49 -7.38 10.70
N THR A 38 5.84 -6.47 9.96
CA THR A 38 6.29 -6.00 8.66
C THR A 38 6.13 -4.48 8.53
N LEU A 39 7.20 -3.81 8.08
CA LEU A 39 7.15 -2.44 7.58
C LEU A 39 6.62 -2.44 6.14
N LEU A 40 5.55 -1.70 5.85
CA LEU A 40 5.15 -1.37 4.50
C LEU A 40 5.52 0.09 4.23
N LEU A 41 6.49 0.30 3.35
CA LEU A 41 7.05 1.62 3.07
C LEU A 41 6.76 2.04 1.62
N PRO A 42 5.79 2.94 1.40
CA PRO A 42 5.48 3.47 0.09
C PRO A 42 6.46 4.59 -0.28
N VAL A 43 6.98 4.55 -1.52
CA VAL A 43 7.71 5.66 -2.13
C VAL A 43 6.87 6.19 -3.27
N ALA A 44 6.36 7.42 -3.12
CA ALA A 44 5.45 8.05 -4.06
C ALA A 44 6.19 9.03 -4.97
N ALA A 45 6.58 8.58 -6.17
CA ALA A 45 7.05 9.46 -7.23
C ALA A 45 5.93 10.39 -7.72
N LEU A 46 6.27 11.44 -8.44
CA LEU A 46 5.34 12.48 -8.85
C LEU A 46 5.32 12.66 -10.37
N GLN A 47 4.13 12.88 -10.92
CA GLN A 47 3.91 13.40 -12.27
C GLN A 47 3.00 14.61 -12.20
N ASP A 48 3.03 15.49 -13.21
CA ASP A 48 2.26 16.75 -13.12
C ASP A 48 0.74 16.49 -13.20
N HIS A 49 0.30 15.68 -14.17
CA HIS A 49 -1.11 15.39 -14.46
C HIS A 49 -1.28 13.91 -14.83
N ALA A 50 -2.52 13.40 -14.80
CA ALA A 50 -2.84 12.02 -15.19
C ALA A 50 -2.44 11.65 -16.63
N TYR A 51 -2.23 12.64 -17.49
CA TYR A 51 -1.77 12.50 -18.88
C TYR A 51 -0.30 12.88 -19.09
N SER A 52 0.48 13.12 -18.02
CA SER A 52 1.92 13.38 -18.09
C SER A 52 2.67 12.05 -18.19
N THR A 53 3.68 11.98 -19.06
CA THR A 53 4.53 10.79 -19.24
C THR A 53 5.83 10.85 -18.44
N LYS A 54 6.20 12.02 -17.91
CA LYS A 54 7.39 12.18 -17.07
C LYS A 54 7.04 11.91 -15.61
N ILE A 55 7.72 10.96 -15.02
CA ILE A 55 7.65 10.65 -13.59
C ILE A 55 8.95 11.09 -12.94
N ASP A 56 8.86 11.84 -11.85
CA ASP A 56 10.00 12.41 -11.13
C ASP A 56 10.03 11.90 -9.70
N TRP A 57 11.10 11.22 -9.32
CA TRP A 57 11.34 10.70 -7.96
C TRP A 57 12.59 11.33 -7.32
N THR A 58 13.17 12.33 -7.96
CA THR A 58 14.43 12.97 -7.51
C THR A 58 14.19 14.29 -6.79
N THR A 59 12.93 14.75 -6.71
CA THR A 59 12.55 16.02 -6.07
C THR A 59 12.60 15.91 -4.54
N ASP A 60 12.62 17.06 -3.88
CA ASP A 60 12.57 17.13 -2.41
C ASP A 60 11.19 16.75 -1.82
N ASP A 61 10.14 16.63 -2.66
CA ASP A 61 8.81 16.17 -2.26
C ASP A 61 8.71 14.63 -2.17
N VAL A 62 9.74 13.89 -2.60
CA VAL A 62 9.76 12.43 -2.63
C VAL A 62 10.76 11.89 -1.63
N MET A 63 10.38 10.87 -0.88
CA MET A 63 11.25 10.13 0.05
C MET A 63 12.55 9.69 -0.66
N SER A 64 13.70 10.01 -0.10
CA SER A 64 15.01 9.65 -0.65
C SER A 64 15.40 8.21 -0.34
N GLU A 65 16.40 7.68 -1.05
CA GLU A 65 17.01 6.39 -0.72
C GLU A 65 17.53 6.33 0.72
N GLU A 66 18.10 7.43 1.23
CA GLU A 66 18.59 7.51 2.61
C GLU A 66 17.45 7.40 3.62
N ASP A 67 16.28 7.99 3.32
CA ASP A 67 15.07 7.85 4.14
C ASP A 67 14.59 6.39 4.18
N VAL A 68 14.54 5.74 3.01
CA VAL A 68 14.18 4.32 2.91
C VAL A 68 15.13 3.46 3.74
N ARG A 69 16.45 3.64 3.57
CA ARG A 69 17.47 2.88 4.29
C ARG A 69 17.40 3.09 5.80
N ALA A 70 17.11 4.32 6.26
CA ALA A 70 16.96 4.62 7.69
C ALA A 70 15.74 3.90 8.29
N CYS A 71 14.59 3.92 7.62
CA CYS A 71 13.40 3.19 8.06
C CYS A 71 13.64 1.67 8.08
N VAL A 72 14.27 1.13 7.04
CA VAL A 72 14.60 -0.30 6.96
C VAL A 72 15.58 -0.71 8.05
N ALA A 73 16.58 0.13 8.37
CA ALA A 73 17.52 -0.16 9.46
C ALA A 73 16.78 -0.34 10.80
N VAL A 74 15.82 0.53 11.12
CA VAL A 74 14.98 0.39 12.33
C VAL A 74 14.14 -0.89 12.27
N ALA A 75 13.53 -1.21 11.13
CA ALA A 75 12.76 -2.45 11.00
C ALA A 75 13.64 -3.68 11.25
N ARG A 76 14.86 -3.72 10.66
CA ARG A 76 15.81 -4.82 10.85
C ARG A 76 16.36 -4.92 12.28
N GLU A 77 16.65 -3.80 12.92
CA GLU A 77 17.02 -3.75 14.36
C GLU A 77 15.96 -4.45 15.22
N LEU A 78 14.68 -4.30 14.86
CA LEU A 78 13.55 -4.91 15.55
C LEU A 78 13.17 -6.31 15.03
N GLY A 79 13.96 -6.90 14.11
CA GLY A 79 13.70 -8.22 13.53
C GLY A 79 12.46 -8.26 12.62
N LYS A 80 12.06 -7.13 12.03
CA LYS A 80 10.84 -7.01 11.21
C LYS A 80 11.13 -7.19 9.72
N LYS A 81 10.12 -7.69 9.00
CA LYS A 81 10.11 -7.80 7.53
C LYS A 81 9.89 -6.43 6.89
N VAL A 82 10.16 -6.33 5.60
CA VAL A 82 10.00 -5.09 4.82
C VAL A 82 9.30 -5.35 3.50
N ILE A 83 8.31 -4.53 3.20
CA ILE A 83 7.70 -4.39 1.88
C ILE A 83 8.03 -2.99 1.36
N LEU A 84 8.68 -2.87 0.20
CA LEU A 84 8.80 -1.59 -0.51
C LEU A 84 7.73 -1.50 -1.60
N LYS A 85 7.04 -0.37 -1.66
CA LYS A 85 5.92 -0.14 -2.55
C LYS A 85 6.14 1.08 -3.43
N ALA A 86 6.23 0.87 -4.75
CA ALA A 86 6.27 1.94 -5.73
C ALA A 86 4.88 2.54 -5.92
N MET A 87 4.78 3.86 -5.81
CA MET A 87 3.56 4.61 -6.08
C MET A 87 3.86 5.79 -7.01
N VAL A 88 2.85 6.29 -7.70
CA VAL A 88 2.92 7.56 -8.43
C VAL A 88 1.69 8.38 -8.12
N ASN A 89 1.88 9.67 -7.85
CA ASN A 89 0.80 10.62 -7.60
C ASN A 89 0.87 11.79 -8.59
N CYS A 90 -0.27 12.37 -8.91
CA CYS A 90 -0.35 13.58 -9.71
C CYS A 90 -0.25 14.81 -8.82
N ARG A 91 0.59 15.79 -9.22
CA ARG A 91 0.78 17.06 -8.47
C ARG A 91 -0.49 17.92 -8.44
N ASP A 92 -1.35 17.78 -9.44
CA ASP A 92 -2.65 18.46 -9.51
C ASP A 92 -3.73 17.85 -8.60
N GLY A 93 -3.41 16.78 -7.85
CA GLY A 93 -4.32 16.12 -6.94
C GLY A 93 -5.25 15.10 -7.60
N TYR A 94 -5.18 14.89 -8.90
CA TYR A 94 -5.92 13.81 -9.55
C TYR A 94 -5.42 12.45 -9.05
N TRP A 95 -6.36 11.55 -8.78
CA TRP A 95 -6.03 10.20 -8.35
C TRP A 95 -5.35 9.41 -9.46
N ARG A 96 -4.29 8.69 -9.15
CA ARG A 96 -3.50 7.87 -10.09
C ARG A 96 -4.30 6.87 -10.90
N ALA A 97 -5.49 6.47 -10.44
CA ALA A 97 -6.40 5.59 -11.18
C ALA A 97 -6.84 6.18 -12.54
N TYR A 98 -6.77 7.51 -12.68
CA TYR A 98 -7.13 8.21 -13.92
C TYR A 98 -5.96 8.36 -14.90
N ILE A 99 -4.77 7.83 -14.62
CA ILE A 99 -3.65 7.81 -15.57
C ILE A 99 -4.09 7.04 -16.82
N ASN A 100 -4.17 7.75 -17.94
CA ASN A 100 -4.73 7.19 -19.17
C ASN A 100 -4.23 7.96 -20.40
N PHE A 101 -4.00 7.24 -21.50
CA PHE A 101 -3.60 7.76 -22.80
C PHE A 101 -4.44 7.11 -23.90
N PHE A 102 -4.32 7.61 -25.14
CA PHE A 102 -4.98 6.99 -26.28
C PHE A 102 -4.42 5.58 -26.55
N ASP A 103 -5.28 4.64 -26.90
CA ASP A 103 -4.90 3.26 -27.23
C ASP A 103 -4.32 3.12 -28.64
N THR A 104 -4.56 4.11 -29.50
CA THR A 104 -3.97 4.22 -30.83
C THR A 104 -3.08 5.44 -30.89
N TYR A 105 -2.01 5.37 -31.68
CA TYR A 105 -1.10 6.49 -31.86
C TYR A 105 -1.83 7.73 -32.38
N VAL A 106 -1.67 8.84 -31.68
CA VAL A 106 -2.14 10.17 -32.07
C VAL A 106 -0.94 11.11 -32.11
N PRO A 107 -0.64 11.76 -33.26
CA PRO A 107 0.49 12.68 -33.32
C PRO A 107 0.42 13.80 -32.30
N CYS A 108 1.56 14.11 -31.68
CA CYS A 108 1.73 15.13 -30.66
C CYS A 108 0.98 14.90 -29.33
N GLU A 109 0.39 13.71 -29.14
CA GLU A 109 -0.21 13.31 -27.86
C GLU A 109 0.73 12.40 -27.07
N PRO A 110 0.66 12.42 -25.71
CA PRO A 110 1.40 11.50 -24.87
C PRO A 110 1.08 10.04 -25.17
N GLN A 111 2.10 9.17 -25.11
CA GLN A 111 1.94 7.75 -25.44
C GLN A 111 2.11 6.86 -24.22
N TRP A 112 1.48 5.67 -24.24
CA TRP A 112 1.61 4.65 -23.21
C TRP A 112 3.08 4.21 -23.01
N GLU A 113 3.80 4.03 -24.10
CA GLU A 113 5.18 3.58 -24.10
C GLU A 113 6.10 4.57 -23.40
N ASP A 114 5.90 5.88 -23.56
CA ASP A 114 6.68 6.93 -22.90
C ASP A 114 6.41 6.93 -21.40
N TRP A 115 5.15 6.78 -21.01
CA TRP A 115 4.79 6.70 -19.60
C TRP A 115 5.37 5.43 -18.95
N PHE A 116 5.16 4.27 -19.55
CA PHE A 116 5.70 3.02 -19.02
C PHE A 116 7.23 3.00 -19.00
N LYS A 117 7.89 3.65 -19.96
CA LYS A 117 9.36 3.82 -19.90
C LYS A 117 9.76 4.57 -18.63
N SER A 118 9.16 5.74 -18.38
CA SER A 118 9.46 6.56 -17.20
C SER A 118 9.10 5.84 -15.90
N TYR A 119 7.97 5.14 -15.85
CA TYR A 119 7.55 4.36 -14.69
C TYR A 119 8.42 3.12 -14.44
N THR A 120 8.92 2.49 -15.51
CA THR A 120 9.91 1.40 -15.43
C THR A 120 11.24 1.89 -14.87
N ASP A 121 11.73 3.05 -15.32
CA ASP A 121 12.97 3.64 -14.81
C ASP A 121 12.88 3.88 -13.28
N PHE A 122 11.74 4.41 -12.80
CA PHE A 122 11.48 4.56 -11.37
C PHE A 122 11.40 3.21 -10.64
N ASN A 123 10.66 2.24 -11.18
CA ASN A 123 10.54 0.92 -10.58
C ASN A 123 11.89 0.20 -10.49
N VAL A 124 12.72 0.25 -11.51
CA VAL A 124 14.07 -0.34 -11.49
C VAL A 124 14.96 0.33 -10.44
N TYR A 125 14.88 1.66 -10.31
CA TYR A 125 15.58 2.38 -9.25
C TYR A 125 15.15 1.88 -7.86
N LEU A 126 13.86 1.85 -7.56
CA LEU A 126 13.38 1.45 -6.24
C LEU A 126 13.57 -0.06 -5.98
N ALA A 127 13.44 -0.90 -7.00
CA ALA A 127 13.67 -2.33 -6.90
C ALA A 127 15.15 -2.68 -6.59
N ARG A 128 16.12 -1.88 -7.07
CA ARG A 128 17.53 -1.98 -6.66
C ARG A 128 17.70 -1.70 -5.18
N ILE A 129 17.06 -0.66 -4.68
CA ILE A 129 17.06 -0.36 -3.24
C ILE A 129 16.42 -1.53 -2.47
N ALA A 130 15.28 -2.09 -2.95
CA ALA A 130 14.64 -3.25 -2.35
C ALA A 130 15.58 -4.47 -2.27
N GLN A 131 16.35 -4.73 -3.33
CA GLN A 131 17.37 -5.79 -3.35
C GLN A 131 18.47 -5.53 -2.32
N ASP A 132 19.02 -4.31 -2.30
CA ASP A 132 20.13 -3.94 -1.43
C ASP A 132 19.77 -4.02 0.06
N VAL A 133 18.53 -3.63 0.42
CA VAL A 133 18.05 -3.68 1.81
C VAL A 133 17.45 -5.03 2.19
N GLY A 134 17.38 -5.98 1.23
CA GLY A 134 16.83 -7.32 1.43
C GLY A 134 15.34 -7.31 1.74
N ALA A 135 14.54 -6.46 1.08
CA ALA A 135 13.09 -6.45 1.24
C ALA A 135 12.50 -7.81 0.85
N GLU A 136 11.54 -8.30 1.62
CA GLU A 136 10.88 -9.60 1.37
C GLU A 136 9.89 -9.55 0.21
N LEU A 137 9.26 -8.37 0.00
CA LEU A 137 8.28 -8.16 -1.06
C LEU A 137 8.46 -6.78 -1.67
N TYR A 138 8.40 -6.71 -3.00
CA TYR A 138 8.36 -5.48 -3.78
C TYR A 138 7.01 -5.33 -4.46
N CYS A 139 6.35 -4.20 -4.24
CA CYS A 139 5.08 -3.87 -4.90
C CYS A 139 5.33 -2.86 -6.01
N ALA A 140 5.12 -3.29 -7.27
CA ALA A 140 5.49 -2.52 -8.46
C ALA A 140 4.51 -1.39 -8.84
N GLY A 141 3.41 -1.24 -8.12
CA GLY A 141 2.42 -0.20 -8.38
C GLY A 141 1.22 -0.26 -7.46
N CYS A 142 0.43 0.81 -7.44
CA CYS A 142 -0.70 0.98 -6.56
C CYS A 142 -1.88 1.64 -7.26
N GLU A 143 -3.02 0.94 -7.35
CA GLU A 143 -4.33 1.47 -7.77
C GLU A 143 -4.32 2.26 -9.09
N MET A 144 -3.58 1.79 -10.08
CA MET A 144 -3.47 2.46 -11.37
C MET A 144 -4.45 1.88 -12.40
N VAL A 145 -5.75 1.97 -12.08
CA VAL A 145 -6.87 1.33 -12.79
C VAL A 145 -6.82 1.54 -14.32
N GLY A 146 -6.54 2.77 -14.76
CA GLY A 146 -6.45 3.09 -16.19
C GLY A 146 -5.34 2.32 -16.92
N THR A 147 -4.28 1.91 -16.22
CA THR A 147 -3.12 1.19 -16.78
C THR A 147 -3.29 -0.32 -16.78
N ASP A 148 -4.20 -0.88 -15.97
CA ASP A 148 -4.33 -2.33 -15.73
C ASP A 148 -4.55 -3.13 -17.01
N ARG A 149 -5.23 -2.53 -18.00
CA ARG A 149 -5.47 -3.16 -19.30
C ARG A 149 -4.24 -3.28 -20.19
N LYS A 150 -3.12 -2.62 -19.85
CA LYS A 150 -1.88 -2.62 -20.64
C LYS A 150 -0.96 -3.78 -20.24
N ALA A 151 -1.48 -5.00 -20.32
CA ALA A 151 -0.84 -6.21 -19.85
C ALA A 151 0.60 -6.40 -20.37
N ASP A 152 0.85 -6.17 -21.66
CA ASP A 152 2.18 -6.37 -22.24
C ASP A 152 3.20 -5.36 -21.71
N LEU A 153 2.78 -4.11 -21.49
CA LEU A 153 3.65 -3.07 -20.93
C LEU A 153 3.95 -3.34 -19.45
N TRP A 154 2.97 -3.82 -18.68
CA TRP A 154 3.20 -4.29 -17.31
C TRP A 154 4.14 -5.49 -17.26
N ARG A 155 3.97 -6.48 -18.13
CA ARG A 155 4.91 -7.62 -18.23
C ARG A 155 6.33 -7.18 -18.54
N GLY A 156 6.48 -6.20 -19.44
CA GLY A 156 7.76 -5.57 -19.74
C GLY A 156 8.40 -4.93 -18.52
N LEU A 157 7.63 -4.11 -17.76
CA LEU A 157 8.09 -3.49 -16.52
C LEU A 157 8.53 -4.55 -15.48
N ILE A 158 7.70 -5.56 -15.24
CA ILE A 158 8.01 -6.63 -14.28
C ILE A 158 9.27 -7.40 -14.70
N ALA A 159 9.48 -7.64 -16.01
CA ALA A 159 10.69 -8.27 -16.50
C ALA A 159 11.95 -7.41 -16.21
N GLU A 160 11.86 -6.07 -16.31
CA GLU A 160 12.98 -5.19 -15.94
C GLU A 160 13.23 -5.18 -14.42
N VAL A 161 12.17 -5.15 -13.61
CA VAL A 161 12.29 -5.29 -12.14
C VAL A 161 13.00 -6.59 -11.77
N ARG A 162 12.64 -7.72 -12.42
CA ARG A 162 13.24 -9.04 -12.17
C ARG A 162 14.75 -9.12 -12.49
N LYS A 163 15.27 -8.24 -13.33
CA LYS A 163 16.73 -8.20 -13.60
C LYS A 163 17.54 -7.68 -12.42
N VAL A 164 16.90 -6.94 -11.50
CA VAL A 164 17.57 -6.24 -10.40
C VAL A 164 17.07 -6.67 -9.01
N TYR A 165 15.93 -7.35 -8.92
CA TYR A 165 15.34 -7.80 -7.67
C TYR A 165 14.92 -9.27 -7.76
N SER A 166 15.40 -10.08 -6.81
CA SER A 166 15.21 -11.54 -6.78
C SER A 166 14.11 -12.00 -5.80
N GLY A 167 13.57 -11.10 -4.98
CA GLY A 167 12.52 -11.40 -4.01
C GLY A 167 11.13 -11.48 -4.64
N LEU A 168 10.10 -11.57 -3.79
CA LEU A 168 8.70 -11.65 -4.23
C LEU A 168 8.24 -10.31 -4.84
N VAL A 169 7.50 -10.37 -5.95
CA VAL A 169 6.95 -9.18 -6.62
C VAL A 169 5.44 -9.27 -6.69
N THR A 170 4.78 -8.15 -6.41
CA THR A 170 3.33 -7.98 -6.52
C THR A 170 2.96 -6.64 -7.15
N TYR A 171 1.67 -6.45 -7.37
CA TYR A 171 1.03 -5.20 -7.75
C TYR A 171 -0.21 -5.00 -6.87
N ASN A 172 -0.38 -3.83 -6.28
CA ASN A 172 -1.57 -3.48 -5.52
C ASN A 172 -2.66 -2.94 -6.47
N CYS A 173 -3.54 -3.78 -6.98
CA CYS A 173 -4.68 -3.27 -7.73
C CYS A 173 -5.69 -2.58 -6.81
N ASP A 174 -6.52 -1.71 -7.38
CA ASP A 174 -7.63 -1.12 -6.63
C ASP A 174 -8.67 -2.20 -6.29
N LYS A 175 -9.42 -1.98 -5.20
CA LYS A 175 -10.56 -2.82 -4.83
C LYS A 175 -11.53 -3.00 -6.01
N TYR A 176 -12.15 -4.14 -6.11
CA TYR A 176 -13.05 -4.56 -7.20
C TYR A 176 -12.37 -4.76 -8.57
N GLN A 177 -11.07 -4.51 -8.72
CA GLN A 177 -10.36 -4.62 -10.01
C GLN A 177 -9.58 -5.91 -10.17
N GLU A 178 -9.50 -6.78 -9.17
CA GLU A 178 -8.63 -7.96 -9.15
C GLU A 178 -8.87 -8.89 -10.35
N HIS A 179 -10.11 -8.99 -10.83
CA HIS A 179 -10.48 -9.80 -11.98
C HIS A 179 -10.14 -9.16 -13.32
N ASN A 180 -9.93 -7.84 -13.36
CA ASN A 180 -9.57 -7.09 -14.58
C ASN A 180 -8.06 -7.15 -14.88
N VAL A 181 -7.23 -7.40 -13.88
CA VAL A 181 -5.79 -7.59 -14.06
C VAL A 181 -5.55 -8.99 -14.65
N THR A 182 -5.12 -9.04 -15.91
CA THR A 182 -4.95 -10.30 -16.68
C THR A 182 -3.52 -10.83 -16.65
N TRP A 183 -2.60 -10.13 -16.00
CA TRP A 183 -1.16 -10.40 -15.97
C TRP A 183 -0.65 -10.83 -14.58
N TRP A 184 -1.53 -11.32 -13.70
CA TRP A 184 -1.14 -11.89 -12.41
C TRP A 184 -0.15 -13.05 -12.51
N ASP A 185 -0.14 -13.77 -13.62
CA ASP A 185 0.78 -14.89 -13.85
C ASP A 185 2.26 -14.50 -13.84
N CYS A 186 2.62 -13.23 -14.21
CA CYS A 186 4.00 -12.75 -14.15
C CYS A 186 4.45 -12.26 -12.76
N LEU A 187 3.54 -12.22 -11.79
CA LEU A 187 3.78 -11.85 -10.40
C LEU A 187 3.84 -13.08 -9.48
N ASP A 188 4.40 -12.93 -8.28
CA ASP A 188 4.46 -14.02 -7.30
C ASP A 188 3.23 -14.03 -6.39
N VAL A 189 2.67 -12.86 -6.13
CA VAL A 189 1.57 -12.63 -5.19
C VAL A 189 0.52 -11.75 -5.86
N ILE A 190 -0.74 -12.06 -5.66
CA ILE A 190 -1.87 -11.17 -5.99
C ILE A 190 -2.07 -10.24 -4.81
N SER A 191 -2.20 -8.94 -5.03
CA SER A 191 -2.58 -8.04 -3.95
C SER A 191 -3.53 -6.93 -4.40
N SER A 192 -4.37 -6.48 -3.47
CA SER A 192 -5.32 -5.39 -3.72
C SER A 192 -5.54 -4.54 -2.48
N SER A 193 -6.23 -3.41 -2.67
CA SER A 193 -6.77 -2.61 -1.58
C SER A 193 -8.03 -3.27 -1.02
N GLY A 194 -8.16 -3.30 0.31
CA GLY A 194 -9.23 -3.98 1.04
C GLY A 194 -10.23 -3.03 1.72
N TYR A 195 -10.48 -1.85 1.14
CA TYR A 195 -11.44 -0.89 1.67
C TYR A 195 -12.89 -1.30 1.34
N TYR A 196 -13.33 -2.45 1.85
CA TYR A 196 -14.68 -2.97 1.60
C TYR A 196 -15.67 -2.57 2.69
N PRO A 197 -16.97 -2.37 2.32
CA PRO A 197 -18.04 -2.16 3.28
C PRO A 197 -18.08 -3.28 4.32
N ILE A 198 -18.33 -2.93 5.59
CA ILE A 198 -18.36 -3.88 6.70
C ILE A 198 -19.40 -5.00 6.50
N ASN A 199 -20.48 -4.71 5.79
CA ASN A 199 -21.57 -5.64 5.52
C ASN A 199 -21.41 -6.45 4.22
N ASP A 200 -20.24 -6.34 3.54
CA ASP A 200 -20.01 -7.01 2.26
C ASP A 200 -18.65 -7.76 2.21
N LEU A 201 -17.97 -7.90 3.36
CA LEU A 201 -16.66 -8.53 3.45
C LEU A 201 -16.67 -9.95 2.89
N ASP A 202 -17.64 -10.77 3.27
CA ASP A 202 -17.71 -12.19 2.86
C ASP A 202 -17.85 -12.33 1.34
N ASN A 203 -18.71 -11.53 0.70
CA ASN A 203 -18.90 -11.55 -0.74
C ASN A 203 -17.62 -11.13 -1.47
N GLN A 204 -16.94 -10.09 -0.97
CA GLN A 204 -15.72 -9.60 -1.59
C GLN A 204 -14.56 -10.58 -1.41
N PHE A 205 -14.43 -11.20 -0.23
CA PHE A 205 -13.40 -12.20 0.01
C PHE A 205 -13.63 -13.43 -0.85
N ALA A 206 -14.87 -13.92 -1.00
CA ALA A 206 -15.19 -15.02 -1.91
C ALA A 206 -14.86 -14.68 -3.36
N ARG A 207 -15.16 -13.46 -3.82
CA ARG A 207 -14.84 -12.97 -5.18
C ARG A 207 -13.34 -12.93 -5.43
N ILE A 208 -12.56 -12.43 -4.46
CA ILE A 208 -11.09 -12.35 -4.55
C ILE A 208 -10.48 -13.75 -4.50
N HIS A 209 -11.02 -14.63 -3.66
CA HIS A 209 -10.54 -16.02 -3.56
C HIS A 209 -10.62 -16.72 -4.91
N ALA A 210 -11.72 -16.55 -5.63
CA ALA A 210 -11.86 -17.11 -6.99
C ALA A 210 -10.77 -16.61 -7.97
N VAL A 211 -10.30 -15.37 -7.81
CA VAL A 211 -9.17 -14.85 -8.60
C VAL A 211 -7.86 -15.51 -8.17
N ALA A 212 -7.61 -15.62 -6.86
CA ALA A 212 -6.42 -16.28 -6.33
C ALA A 212 -6.33 -17.75 -6.77
N GLU A 213 -7.44 -18.48 -6.71
CA GLU A 213 -7.55 -19.86 -7.20
C GLU A 213 -7.31 -19.97 -8.71
N LYS A 214 -7.92 -19.07 -9.51
CA LYS A 214 -7.73 -19.06 -10.97
C LYS A 214 -6.26 -18.95 -11.36
N PHE A 215 -5.50 -18.12 -10.69
CA PHE A 215 -4.08 -17.91 -10.98
C PHE A 215 -3.14 -18.78 -10.15
N GLN A 216 -3.67 -19.54 -9.18
CA GLN A 216 -2.91 -20.39 -8.24
C GLN A 216 -1.79 -19.60 -7.53
N LYS A 217 -2.12 -18.39 -7.06
CA LYS A 217 -1.19 -17.48 -6.38
C LYS A 217 -1.66 -17.17 -4.96
N PRO A 218 -0.74 -16.97 -4.02
CA PRO A 218 -1.09 -16.42 -2.72
C PRO A 218 -1.65 -15.00 -2.87
N PHE A 219 -2.47 -14.60 -1.92
CA PHE A 219 -3.10 -13.27 -1.90
C PHE A 219 -2.80 -12.53 -0.60
N LEU A 220 -2.63 -11.22 -0.69
CA LEU A 220 -2.61 -10.33 0.47
C LEU A 220 -3.34 -9.01 0.19
N PHE A 221 -3.92 -8.42 1.22
CA PHE A 221 -4.37 -7.04 1.17
C PHE A 221 -3.20 -6.09 1.39
N MET A 222 -2.91 -5.22 0.41
CA MET A 222 -1.78 -4.28 0.48
C MET A 222 -2.16 -2.97 1.17
N GLU A 223 -3.45 -2.65 1.22
CA GLU A 223 -4.01 -1.50 1.93
C GLU A 223 -5.36 -1.87 2.53
N CYS A 224 -5.54 -1.62 3.82
CA CYS A 224 -6.82 -1.77 4.51
C CYS A 224 -6.94 -0.72 5.60
N GLY A 225 -8.13 -0.14 5.74
CA GLY A 225 -8.37 0.84 6.79
C GLY A 225 -9.78 1.43 6.70
N CYS A 226 -10.16 2.13 7.76
CA CYS A 226 -11.43 2.84 7.84
C CYS A 226 -11.21 4.14 8.63
N PRO A 227 -11.66 5.30 8.14
CA PRO A 227 -11.58 6.54 8.91
C PRO A 227 -12.61 6.59 10.04
N CYS A 228 -12.38 7.48 11.01
CA CYS A 228 -13.26 7.66 12.17
C CYS A 228 -14.39 8.64 11.89
N ARG A 229 -15.22 8.33 10.91
CA ARG A 229 -16.37 9.16 10.53
C ARG A 229 -17.63 8.34 10.44
N GLN A 230 -18.75 8.89 10.91
CA GLN A 230 -20.06 8.24 10.84
C GLN A 230 -20.36 7.80 9.40
N GLY A 231 -20.64 6.52 9.20
CA GLY A 231 -20.94 5.92 7.89
C GLY A 231 -19.73 5.42 7.11
N SER A 232 -18.50 5.72 7.54
CA SER A 232 -17.29 5.27 6.82
C SER A 232 -17.15 3.75 6.78
N GLU A 233 -17.73 3.01 7.71
CA GLU A 233 -17.73 1.53 7.68
C GLU A 233 -18.42 0.94 6.44
N PHE A 234 -19.24 1.74 5.74
CA PHE A 234 -19.91 1.34 4.50
C PHE A 234 -19.23 1.87 3.23
N ILE A 235 -18.35 2.85 3.37
CA ILE A 235 -17.58 3.48 2.28
C ILE A 235 -16.13 3.76 2.71
N PRO A 236 -15.40 2.76 3.24
CA PRO A 236 -14.13 2.99 3.92
C PRO A 236 -13.02 3.56 3.01
N ASN A 237 -13.20 3.53 1.71
CA ASN A 237 -12.28 4.12 0.73
C ASN A 237 -12.51 5.62 0.47
N ASP A 238 -13.61 6.19 0.95
CA ASP A 238 -13.91 7.60 0.69
C ASP A 238 -13.26 8.50 1.76
N TRP A 239 -12.05 8.96 1.47
CA TRP A 239 -11.31 9.90 2.32
C TRP A 239 -11.92 11.31 2.33
N THR A 240 -12.88 11.59 1.44
CA THR A 240 -13.58 12.89 1.34
C THR A 240 -14.91 12.89 2.10
N HIS A 241 -15.33 11.72 2.62
CA HIS A 241 -16.58 11.57 3.33
C HIS A 241 -16.72 12.55 4.50
N GLY A 242 -17.78 13.35 4.50
CA GLY A 242 -18.04 14.45 5.43
C GLY A 242 -18.79 14.07 6.71
N GLY A 243 -18.81 12.78 7.10
CA GLY A 243 -19.48 12.32 8.32
C GLY A 243 -18.87 12.90 9.61
N ASP A 244 -19.69 13.03 10.65
CA ASP A 244 -19.25 13.46 11.97
C ASP A 244 -18.19 12.49 12.55
N LEU A 245 -17.35 13.01 13.44
CA LEU A 245 -16.35 12.20 14.14
C LEU A 245 -17.03 11.08 14.95
N ASP A 246 -16.66 9.84 14.65
CA ASP A 246 -17.12 8.64 15.37
C ASP A 246 -15.99 7.59 15.41
N ILE A 247 -15.29 7.53 16.53
CA ILE A 247 -14.17 6.60 16.74
C ILE A 247 -14.62 5.13 16.74
N ASP A 248 -15.84 4.85 17.15
CA ASP A 248 -16.37 3.49 17.20
C ASP A 248 -16.60 2.90 15.82
N VAL A 249 -16.84 3.72 14.80
CA VAL A 249 -16.92 3.29 13.39
C VAL A 249 -15.63 2.57 12.96
N GLN A 250 -14.47 3.19 13.19
CA GLN A 250 -13.19 2.58 12.90
C GLN A 250 -13.02 1.27 13.68
N THR A 251 -13.32 1.27 14.97
CA THR A 251 -13.18 0.11 15.85
C THR A 251 -14.05 -1.07 15.40
N ARG A 252 -15.32 -0.81 15.01
CA ARG A 252 -16.23 -1.84 14.48
C ARG A 252 -15.73 -2.43 13.19
N TRP A 253 -15.28 -1.58 12.25
CA TRP A 253 -14.77 -2.02 10.96
C TRP A 253 -13.52 -2.89 11.12
N TYR A 254 -12.53 -2.44 11.92
CA TYR A 254 -11.32 -3.23 12.18
C TYR A 254 -11.63 -4.58 12.82
N ARG A 255 -12.55 -4.63 13.78
CA ARG A 255 -12.98 -5.88 14.41
C ARG A 255 -13.55 -6.86 13.38
N ALA A 256 -14.52 -6.42 12.58
CA ALA A 256 -15.12 -7.26 11.55
C ALA A 256 -14.10 -7.75 10.51
N PHE A 257 -13.18 -6.86 10.09
CA PHE A 257 -12.15 -7.25 9.13
C PHE A 257 -11.16 -8.27 9.71
N LEU A 258 -10.76 -8.12 10.97
CA LEU A 258 -9.89 -9.09 11.66
C LEU A 258 -10.58 -10.46 11.85
N GLU A 259 -11.88 -10.47 12.19
CA GLU A 259 -12.69 -11.69 12.26
C GLU A 259 -12.77 -12.37 10.88
N ALA A 260 -13.02 -11.60 9.82
CA ALA A 260 -13.03 -12.12 8.46
C ALA A 260 -11.66 -12.68 8.01
N LEU A 261 -10.55 -12.06 8.43
CA LEU A 261 -9.21 -12.62 8.18
C LEU A 261 -9.00 -13.96 8.89
N ASP A 262 -9.48 -14.12 10.13
CA ASP A 262 -9.38 -15.37 10.88
C ASP A 262 -10.18 -16.51 10.21
N GLU A 263 -11.28 -16.19 9.56
CA GLU A 263 -12.12 -17.14 8.82
C GLU A 263 -11.60 -17.48 7.41
N ASN A 264 -10.63 -16.69 6.90
CA ASN A 264 -10.10 -16.82 5.54
C ASN A 264 -8.58 -17.06 5.52
N PRO A 265 -8.09 -18.24 5.95
CA PRO A 265 -6.67 -18.56 6.08
C PRO A 265 -5.90 -18.61 4.75
N TRP A 266 -6.58 -18.55 3.60
CA TRP A 266 -5.97 -18.43 2.28
C TRP A 266 -5.36 -17.04 2.04
N ILE A 267 -5.77 -16.01 2.82
CA ILE A 267 -5.18 -14.67 2.81
C ILE A 267 -3.84 -14.73 3.55
N GLN A 268 -2.77 -14.33 2.87
CA GLN A 268 -1.39 -14.46 3.35
C GLN A 268 -0.79 -13.13 3.80
N GLY A 269 -1.61 -12.11 4.01
CA GLY A 269 -1.14 -10.86 4.57
C GLY A 269 -2.16 -9.74 4.52
N VAL A 270 -1.88 -8.71 5.32
CA VAL A 270 -2.65 -7.48 5.39
C VAL A 270 -1.74 -6.29 5.67
N GLY A 271 -1.90 -5.22 4.91
CA GLY A 271 -1.26 -3.92 5.09
C GLY A 271 -2.25 -2.89 5.61
N TRP A 272 -2.08 -2.47 6.85
CA TRP A 272 -2.95 -1.48 7.47
C TRP A 272 -2.62 -0.06 7.02
N TRP A 273 -3.59 0.67 6.58
CA TRP A 273 -3.51 2.08 6.22
C TRP A 273 -4.04 2.94 7.36
N ASP A 274 -3.30 3.88 7.99
CA ASP A 274 -1.88 4.09 7.83
C ASP A 274 -1.28 4.54 9.18
N TRP A 275 0.02 4.74 9.24
CA TRP A 275 0.72 5.29 10.40
C TRP A 275 1.61 6.47 9.97
N SER A 276 1.39 7.62 10.61
CA SER A 276 2.12 8.85 10.32
C SER A 276 3.56 8.82 10.82
N ALA A 277 4.49 9.31 10.00
CA ALA A 277 5.85 9.56 10.44
C ALA A 277 5.97 10.71 11.48
N ASN A 278 4.97 11.61 11.50
CA ASN A 278 4.86 12.66 12.50
C ASN A 278 3.56 12.47 13.31
N LEU A 279 3.70 12.03 14.55
CA LEU A 279 2.55 11.74 15.40
C LEU A 279 1.99 13.02 16.04
N TYR A 280 0.69 13.13 16.09
CA TYR A 280 0.01 14.11 16.92
C TYR A 280 0.10 13.70 18.41
N PRO A 281 -0.13 14.63 19.37
CA PRO A 281 -0.19 14.30 20.80
C PRO A 281 -1.24 13.22 21.09
N ALA A 282 -0.90 12.21 21.88
CA ALA A 282 -1.76 11.05 22.12
C ALA A 282 -3.13 11.40 22.72
N ASP A 283 -3.21 12.46 23.53
CA ASP A 283 -4.45 13.00 24.10
C ASP A 283 -5.38 13.61 23.03
N LYS A 284 -4.86 13.88 21.83
CA LYS A 284 -5.63 14.37 20.66
C LYS A 284 -6.10 13.26 19.72
N ALA A 285 -5.75 12.01 20.02
CA ALA A 285 -6.10 10.89 19.15
C ALA A 285 -7.62 10.74 18.92
N MET A 286 -8.39 10.96 19.98
CA MET A 286 -9.85 10.84 19.93
C MET A 286 -10.54 12.00 19.19
N GLU A 287 -9.80 13.03 18.80
CA GLU A 287 -10.27 14.16 17.97
C GLU A 287 -9.93 13.95 16.47
N ASN A 288 -9.10 12.95 16.15
CA ASN A 288 -8.63 12.68 14.79
C ASN A 288 -9.61 11.76 14.04
N SER A 289 -10.23 12.28 12.98
CA SER A 289 -11.21 11.57 12.17
C SER A 289 -10.62 10.76 11.02
N GLY A 290 -9.30 10.76 10.83
CA GLY A 290 -8.61 10.07 9.72
C GLY A 290 -8.43 8.57 9.95
N TYR A 291 -7.73 7.93 9.00
CA TYR A 291 -7.44 6.49 9.01
C TYR A 291 -6.49 6.05 10.12
N GLY A 292 -5.53 6.89 10.50
CA GLY A 292 -4.48 6.51 11.44
C GLY A 292 -5.04 5.92 12.73
N VAL A 293 -4.45 4.81 13.18
CA VAL A 293 -4.89 4.06 14.37
C VAL A 293 -4.17 4.49 15.65
N TYR A 294 -3.14 5.34 15.54
CA TYR A 294 -2.31 5.75 16.67
C TYR A 294 -3.13 6.27 17.86
N ALA A 295 -2.90 5.69 19.04
CA ALA A 295 -3.57 6.00 20.30
C ALA A 295 -5.11 5.93 20.27
N LYS A 296 -5.69 5.20 19.27
CA LYS A 296 -7.12 4.90 19.17
C LYS A 296 -7.39 3.44 19.54
N PRO A 297 -8.67 3.04 19.82
CA PRO A 297 -9.01 1.66 20.17
C PRO A 297 -8.61 0.62 19.11
N ALA A 298 -8.61 0.99 17.83
CA ALA A 298 -8.18 0.11 16.73
C ALA A 298 -6.70 -0.28 16.85
N GLU A 299 -5.82 0.56 17.37
CA GLU A 299 -4.42 0.20 17.62
C GLU A 299 -4.31 -1.02 18.54
N LYS A 300 -5.10 -1.01 19.64
CA LYS A 300 -5.12 -2.14 20.56
C LYS A 300 -5.70 -3.40 19.95
N LEU A 301 -6.71 -3.29 19.11
CA LEU A 301 -7.26 -4.45 18.38
C LEU A 301 -6.20 -5.11 17.51
N LEU A 302 -5.41 -4.32 16.78
CA LEU A 302 -4.31 -4.83 15.96
C LEU A 302 -3.25 -5.52 16.81
N LEU A 303 -2.83 -4.90 17.91
CA LEU A 303 -1.85 -5.48 18.82
C LEU A 303 -2.31 -6.82 19.40
N ASP A 304 -3.54 -6.88 19.91
CA ASP A 304 -4.11 -8.08 20.51
C ASP A 304 -4.23 -9.21 19.47
N TRP A 305 -4.69 -8.88 18.25
CA TRP A 305 -4.79 -9.85 17.16
C TRP A 305 -3.42 -10.37 16.73
N ASN A 306 -2.42 -9.50 16.58
CA ASN A 306 -1.06 -9.92 16.22
C ASN A 306 -0.43 -10.79 17.32
N ARG A 307 -0.64 -10.47 18.59
CA ARG A 307 -0.20 -11.30 19.72
C ARG A 307 -0.87 -12.69 19.72
N LYS A 308 -2.18 -12.75 19.51
CA LYS A 308 -2.92 -14.01 19.38
C LYS A 308 -2.31 -14.94 18.32
N HIS A 309 -1.74 -14.37 17.26
CA HIS A 309 -1.14 -15.12 16.15
C HIS A 309 0.40 -15.25 16.24
N GLY A 310 1.01 -14.85 17.35
CA GLY A 310 2.45 -14.95 17.57
C GLY A 310 3.31 -14.06 16.67
N ARG A 311 2.79 -12.89 16.26
CA ARG A 311 3.46 -11.95 15.33
C ARG A 311 4.04 -10.71 16.03
N ALA A 312 3.59 -10.37 17.23
CA ALA A 312 3.99 -9.18 17.99
C ALA A 312 5.19 -9.44 18.91
#